data_62aaa66b07bb37cfa7db4c7bf4bbfa52
#
_entry.id   62aaa66b07bb37cfa7db4c7bf4bbfa52
#
_cell.length_a   1.000
_cell.length_b   1.000
_cell.length_c   1.000
_cell.angle_alpha   90.00
_cell.angle_beta   90.00
_cell.angle_gamma   90.00
#
_symmetry.space_group_name_H-M   'P 1'
#
loop_
_entity.id
_entity.type
_entity.pdbx_description
1 polymer ?
#
loop_
_entity_poly.entity_id
_entity_poly.type
_entity_poly.pdbx_seq_one_letter_code
_entity_poly.pdbx_strand_id
1 'polypeptide(L)'
;MRVVLADDDPVLQRLLRTALERRGHDVTVASDGDAAWRAIEREPPPLAVLDWNMPVVDGLEVCRRARAGEATRDTFLLVVTGRDAPEDVEAALEAGADDYLMKPLDPAGLMARLAIAERRIVLDGERRDAVTQLARAQWLAGIGETAIAVQHEVNNPLTALMIEAQAIAHLGGANAELRALGESIHAQSERIATIVRRLGQLQDPRSVEYLRGGSRMIDLSSDGS
;
A
#
# COMPACT_ATOMS: atom_id res chain seq x y z
N MET A 1 12.17 -3.20 -15.20
CA MET A 1 12.10 -3.40 -13.74
C MET A 1 13.43 -3.87 -13.21
N ARG A 2 13.66 -3.80 -11.88
CA ARG A 2 14.85 -4.35 -11.24
C ARG A 2 14.75 -5.87 -11.15
N VAL A 3 15.89 -6.56 -11.35
CA VAL A 3 16.00 -8.02 -11.27
C VAL A 3 17.27 -8.36 -10.50
N VAL A 4 17.18 -9.28 -9.55
CA VAL A 4 18.35 -9.93 -8.97
C VAL A 4 18.58 -11.25 -9.71
N LEU A 5 19.79 -11.43 -10.23
CA LEU A 5 20.24 -12.64 -10.90
C LEU A 5 21.35 -13.28 -10.08
N ALA A 6 21.16 -14.50 -9.66
CA ALA A 6 22.16 -15.25 -8.92
C ALA A 6 22.45 -16.60 -9.59
N ASP A 7 23.71 -16.84 -9.92
CA ASP A 7 24.23 -18.09 -10.46
C ASP A 7 25.74 -18.11 -10.19
N ASP A 8 26.35 -19.23 -9.93
CA ASP A 8 27.79 -19.36 -9.67
C ASP A 8 28.60 -19.58 -10.97
N ASP A 9 27.92 -19.91 -12.08
CA ASP A 9 28.52 -20.03 -13.41
C ASP A 9 28.59 -18.66 -14.13
N PRO A 10 29.80 -18.09 -14.34
CA PRO A 10 29.93 -16.79 -15.01
C PRO A 10 29.47 -16.77 -16.48
N VAL A 11 29.42 -17.93 -17.14
CA VAL A 11 28.92 -18.03 -18.52
C VAL A 11 27.40 -17.89 -18.52
N LEU A 12 26.74 -18.60 -17.63
CA LEU A 12 25.31 -18.55 -17.49
C LEU A 12 24.82 -17.20 -16.96
N GLN A 13 25.51 -16.63 -15.97
CA GLN A 13 25.26 -15.25 -15.53
C GLN A 13 25.26 -14.26 -16.71
N ARG A 14 26.27 -14.31 -17.58
CA ARG A 14 26.36 -13.41 -18.72
C ARG A 14 25.23 -13.61 -19.71
N LEU A 15 24.87 -14.86 -19.97
CA LEU A 15 23.75 -15.21 -20.87
C LEU A 15 22.42 -14.68 -20.33
N LEU A 16 22.10 -15.01 -19.09
CA LEU A 16 20.87 -14.58 -18.43
C LEU A 16 20.79 -13.07 -18.27
N ARG A 17 21.89 -12.44 -17.83
CA ARG A 17 21.99 -10.99 -17.73
C ARG A 17 21.72 -10.32 -19.07
N THR A 18 22.36 -10.80 -20.15
CA THR A 18 22.15 -10.24 -21.49
C THR A 18 20.69 -10.38 -21.94
N ALA A 19 20.07 -11.52 -21.65
CA ALA A 19 18.68 -11.77 -21.98
C ALA A 19 17.74 -10.81 -21.23
N LEU A 20 17.97 -10.58 -19.95
CA LEU A 20 17.20 -9.67 -19.09
C LEU A 20 17.41 -8.21 -19.49
N GLU A 21 18.65 -7.78 -19.71
CA GLU A 21 18.97 -6.41 -20.12
C GLU A 21 18.37 -6.05 -21.50
N ARG A 22 18.36 -7.00 -22.46
CA ARG A 22 17.69 -6.81 -23.75
C ARG A 22 16.16 -6.61 -23.62
N ARG A 23 15.56 -7.07 -22.56
CA ARG A 23 14.14 -6.85 -22.22
C ARG A 23 13.92 -5.55 -21.44
N GLY A 24 14.97 -4.75 -21.20
CA GLY A 24 14.88 -3.47 -20.50
C GLY A 24 14.87 -3.59 -18.98
N HIS A 25 15.41 -4.70 -18.45
CA HIS A 25 15.56 -4.84 -17.00
C HIS A 25 16.89 -4.28 -16.51
N ASP A 26 16.88 -3.77 -15.27
CA ASP A 26 18.08 -3.40 -14.52
C ASP A 26 18.49 -4.59 -13.66
N VAL A 27 19.68 -5.16 -13.93
CA VAL A 27 20.08 -6.47 -13.40
C VAL A 27 21.21 -6.31 -12.39
N THR A 28 20.94 -6.67 -11.15
CA THR A 28 21.95 -6.86 -10.11
C THR A 28 22.39 -8.31 -10.10
N VAL A 29 23.69 -8.57 -10.32
CA VAL A 29 24.24 -9.94 -10.38
C VAL A 29 24.87 -10.31 -9.04
N ALA A 30 24.59 -11.51 -8.57
CA ALA A 30 25.22 -12.15 -7.42
C ALA A 30 25.88 -13.47 -7.83
N SER A 31 27.01 -13.82 -7.22
CA SER A 31 27.77 -15.05 -7.51
C SER A 31 27.51 -16.19 -6.53
N ASP A 32 26.72 -15.94 -5.50
CA ASP A 32 26.33 -16.90 -4.48
C ASP A 32 25.00 -16.51 -3.83
N GLY A 33 24.41 -17.46 -3.09
CA GLY A 33 23.09 -17.25 -2.47
C GLY A 33 23.09 -16.24 -1.33
N ASP A 34 24.19 -16.04 -0.63
CA ASP A 34 24.26 -15.04 0.44
C ASP A 34 24.32 -13.61 -0.13
N ALA A 35 25.08 -13.40 -1.20
CA ALA A 35 25.09 -12.14 -1.95
C ALA A 35 23.72 -11.85 -2.57
N ALA A 36 23.04 -12.89 -3.11
CA ALA A 36 21.69 -12.79 -3.63
C ALA A 36 20.69 -12.36 -2.56
N TRP A 37 20.73 -13.04 -1.41
CA TRP A 37 19.86 -12.71 -0.28
C TRP A 37 20.05 -11.26 0.19
N ARG A 38 21.30 -10.83 0.41
CA ARG A 38 21.60 -9.45 0.80
C ARG A 38 21.09 -8.42 -0.21
N ALA A 39 21.16 -8.72 -1.50
CA ALA A 39 20.63 -7.83 -2.53
C ALA A 39 19.10 -7.74 -2.46
N ILE A 40 18.41 -8.88 -2.30
CA ILE A 40 16.95 -8.97 -2.19
C ILE A 40 16.45 -8.28 -0.91
N GLU A 41 17.09 -8.53 0.23
CA GLU A 41 16.71 -7.97 1.53
C GLU A 41 16.87 -6.45 1.58
N ARG A 42 17.98 -5.94 1.04
CA ARG A 42 18.26 -4.49 1.01
C ARG A 42 17.28 -3.72 0.16
N GLU A 43 16.92 -4.27 -0.99
CA GLU A 43 16.05 -3.61 -1.96
C GLU A 43 15.23 -4.67 -2.73
N PRO A 44 14.07 -5.07 -2.21
CA PRO A 44 13.26 -6.15 -2.79
C PRO A 44 12.97 -5.91 -4.27
N PRO A 45 13.45 -6.80 -5.18
CA PRO A 45 13.19 -6.68 -6.60
C PRO A 45 11.81 -7.28 -6.94
N PRO A 46 11.16 -6.84 -8.03
CA PRO A 46 9.98 -7.54 -8.55
C PRO A 46 10.26 -8.97 -9.00
N LEU A 47 11.48 -9.25 -9.50
CA LEU A 47 11.91 -10.57 -10.00
C LEU A 47 13.28 -10.92 -9.45
N ALA A 48 13.44 -12.15 -8.99
CA ALA A 48 14.74 -12.77 -8.74
C ALA A 48 14.86 -14.06 -9.57
N VAL A 49 15.97 -14.21 -10.28
CA VAL A 49 16.34 -15.42 -11.01
C VAL A 49 17.50 -16.06 -10.28
N LEU A 50 17.28 -17.24 -9.73
CA LEU A 50 18.17 -17.88 -8.77
C LEU A 50 18.60 -19.26 -9.29
N ASP A 51 19.90 -19.50 -9.42
CA ASP A 51 20.36 -20.88 -9.56
C ASP A 51 20.06 -21.67 -8.28
N TRP A 52 19.67 -22.92 -8.44
CA TRP A 52 19.46 -23.81 -7.32
C TRP A 52 20.77 -24.07 -6.58
N ASN A 53 21.80 -24.50 -7.32
CA ASN A 53 23.06 -24.94 -6.72
C ASN A 53 24.06 -23.78 -6.67
N MET A 54 24.05 -23.06 -5.57
CA MET A 54 25.00 -21.99 -5.32
C MET A 54 25.82 -22.25 -4.05
N PRO A 55 27.07 -21.77 -3.99
CA PRO A 55 27.88 -21.88 -2.77
C PRO A 55 27.28 -21.02 -1.64
N VAL A 56 27.64 -21.34 -0.40
CA VAL A 56 27.28 -20.69 0.86
C VAL A 56 25.79 -20.88 1.21
N VAL A 57 24.88 -20.42 0.38
CA VAL A 57 23.43 -20.55 0.52
C VAL A 57 22.87 -21.00 -0.82
N ASP A 58 22.09 -22.07 -0.84
CA ASP A 58 21.43 -22.54 -2.06
C ASP A 58 20.23 -21.67 -2.43
N GLY A 59 19.78 -21.78 -3.71
CA GLY A 59 18.68 -20.95 -4.22
C GLY A 59 17.36 -21.21 -3.50
N LEU A 60 17.12 -22.43 -3.03
CA LEU A 60 15.90 -22.75 -2.29
C LEU A 60 15.86 -22.10 -0.91
N GLU A 61 17.00 -22.03 -0.25
CA GLU A 61 17.10 -21.33 1.04
C GLU A 61 16.88 -19.81 0.84
N VAL A 62 17.37 -19.23 -0.27
CA VAL A 62 17.05 -17.84 -0.63
C VAL A 62 15.54 -17.67 -0.83
N CYS A 63 14.88 -18.62 -1.49
CA CYS A 63 13.42 -18.61 -1.66
C CYS A 63 12.71 -18.62 -0.30
N ARG A 64 13.08 -19.53 0.61
CA ARG A 64 12.46 -19.62 1.96
C ARG A 64 12.62 -18.29 2.72
N ARG A 65 13.80 -17.70 2.72
CA ARG A 65 14.06 -16.41 3.36
C ARG A 65 13.22 -15.30 2.75
N ALA A 66 13.11 -15.24 1.43
CA ALA A 66 12.29 -14.25 0.74
C ALA A 66 10.82 -14.36 1.13
N ARG A 67 10.27 -15.58 1.25
CA ARG A 67 8.87 -15.78 1.67
C ARG A 67 8.62 -15.49 3.15
N ALA A 68 9.61 -15.67 3.99
CA ALA A 68 9.51 -15.34 5.42
C ALA A 68 9.53 -13.84 5.70
N GLY A 69 10.13 -13.03 4.82
CA GLY A 69 10.22 -11.57 4.95
C GLY A 69 8.97 -10.85 4.46
N GLU A 70 8.43 -9.92 5.24
CA GLU A 70 7.23 -9.16 4.86
C GLU A 70 7.46 -8.30 3.59
N ALA A 71 8.63 -7.68 3.46
CA ALA A 71 8.97 -6.84 2.33
C ALA A 71 9.37 -7.63 1.07
N THR A 72 9.88 -8.85 1.22
CA THR A 72 10.46 -9.67 0.14
C THR A 72 9.52 -10.75 -0.38
N ARG A 73 8.47 -11.09 0.37
CA ARG A 73 7.55 -12.19 0.05
C ARG A 73 6.85 -12.06 -1.31
N ASP A 74 6.75 -10.85 -1.82
CA ASP A 74 6.07 -10.53 -3.09
C ASP A 74 7.03 -10.55 -4.30
N THR A 75 8.32 -10.77 -4.08
CA THR A 75 9.29 -10.97 -5.16
C THR A 75 8.94 -12.24 -5.93
N PHE A 76 8.83 -12.15 -7.26
CA PHE A 76 8.67 -13.33 -8.10
C PHE A 76 10.01 -14.10 -8.14
N LEU A 77 9.99 -15.36 -7.74
CA LEU A 77 11.19 -16.21 -7.63
C LEU A 77 11.18 -17.25 -8.75
N LEU A 78 12.08 -17.08 -9.73
CA LEU A 78 12.33 -18.03 -10.80
C LEU A 78 13.60 -18.82 -10.48
N VAL A 79 13.46 -20.12 -10.18
CA VAL A 79 14.58 -20.99 -9.92
C VAL A 79 15.10 -21.61 -11.21
N VAL A 80 16.42 -21.56 -11.41
CA VAL A 80 17.09 -22.22 -12.54
C VAL A 80 17.78 -23.46 -11.98
N THR A 81 17.56 -24.63 -12.59
CA THR A 81 18.06 -25.89 -12.05
C THR A 81 18.48 -26.86 -13.14
N GLY A 82 19.52 -27.66 -12.88
CA GLY A 82 19.88 -28.82 -13.69
C GLY A 82 19.20 -30.11 -13.25
N ARG A 83 18.30 -30.03 -12.25
CA ARG A 83 17.59 -31.18 -11.70
C ARG A 83 16.23 -31.29 -12.35
N ASP A 84 15.86 -32.49 -12.78
CA ASP A 84 14.65 -32.79 -13.54
C ASP A 84 13.73 -33.81 -12.87
N ALA A 85 14.11 -34.31 -11.69
CA ALA A 85 13.27 -35.24 -10.95
C ALA A 85 11.98 -34.54 -10.45
N PRO A 86 10.83 -35.22 -10.46
CA PRO A 86 9.57 -34.66 -9.95
C PRO A 86 9.69 -34.14 -8.51
N GLU A 87 10.48 -34.81 -7.67
CA GLU A 87 10.73 -34.45 -6.29
C GLU A 87 11.50 -33.11 -6.16
N ASP A 88 12.39 -32.81 -7.11
CA ASP A 88 13.13 -31.55 -7.13
C ASP A 88 12.19 -30.38 -7.52
N VAL A 89 11.26 -30.59 -8.43
CA VAL A 89 10.24 -29.59 -8.78
C VAL A 89 9.36 -29.27 -7.57
N GLU A 90 8.88 -30.31 -6.89
CA GLU A 90 8.06 -30.17 -5.69
C GLU A 90 8.83 -29.39 -4.59
N ALA A 91 10.10 -29.72 -4.35
CA ALA A 91 10.95 -29.04 -3.39
C ALA A 91 11.15 -27.55 -3.72
N ALA A 92 11.25 -27.18 -5.00
CA ALA A 92 11.34 -25.78 -5.40
C ALA A 92 10.04 -25.00 -5.10
N LEU A 93 8.90 -25.60 -5.39
CA LEU A 93 7.60 -24.99 -5.11
C LEU A 93 7.34 -24.89 -3.60
N GLU A 94 7.66 -25.92 -2.83
CA GLU A 94 7.56 -25.91 -1.36
C GLU A 94 8.48 -24.86 -0.71
N ALA A 95 9.66 -24.63 -1.29
CA ALA A 95 10.56 -23.55 -0.86
C ALA A 95 10.01 -22.16 -1.20
N GLY A 96 8.94 -22.05 -1.99
CA GLY A 96 8.26 -20.82 -2.34
C GLY A 96 8.68 -20.22 -3.69
N ALA A 97 9.32 -21.00 -4.57
CA ALA A 97 9.52 -20.57 -5.97
C ALA A 97 8.16 -20.39 -6.68
N ASP A 98 8.04 -19.37 -7.53
CA ASP A 98 6.84 -19.13 -8.36
C ASP A 98 6.89 -19.92 -9.67
N ASP A 99 8.09 -20.17 -10.16
CA ASP A 99 8.33 -20.96 -11.37
C ASP A 99 9.78 -21.51 -11.37
N TYR A 100 10.05 -22.44 -12.23
CA TYR A 100 11.39 -23.01 -12.42
C TYR A 100 11.75 -23.15 -13.90
N LEU A 101 13.04 -23.19 -14.20
CA LEU A 101 13.59 -23.35 -15.54
C LEU A 101 14.73 -24.38 -15.52
N MET A 102 14.62 -25.39 -16.37
CA MET A 102 15.57 -26.48 -16.43
C MET A 102 16.79 -26.14 -17.30
N LYS A 103 17.98 -26.49 -16.82
CA LYS A 103 19.23 -26.50 -17.58
C LYS A 103 19.31 -27.80 -18.42
N PRO A 104 19.77 -27.81 -19.69
CA PRO A 104 20.32 -26.65 -20.42
C PRO A 104 19.24 -25.65 -20.84
N LEU A 105 19.56 -24.36 -20.73
CA LEU A 105 18.63 -23.30 -21.05
C LEU A 105 18.35 -23.21 -22.54
N ASP A 106 17.13 -23.54 -22.95
CA ASP A 106 16.63 -23.21 -24.28
C ASP A 106 16.27 -21.72 -24.33
N PRO A 107 16.83 -20.94 -25.30
CA PRO A 107 16.52 -19.52 -25.41
C PRO A 107 15.03 -19.21 -25.57
N ALA A 108 14.26 -20.04 -26.28
CA ALA A 108 12.84 -19.81 -26.46
C ALA A 108 12.06 -20.06 -25.15
N GLY A 109 12.40 -21.13 -24.44
CA GLY A 109 11.84 -21.46 -23.14
C GLY A 109 12.15 -20.39 -22.09
N LEU A 110 13.40 -19.90 -22.03
CA LEU A 110 13.77 -18.78 -21.16
C LEU A 110 12.94 -17.52 -21.45
N MET A 111 12.81 -17.13 -22.72
CA MET A 111 12.03 -15.96 -23.11
C MET A 111 10.55 -16.11 -22.74
N ALA A 112 9.99 -17.31 -22.93
CA ALA A 112 8.60 -17.59 -22.56
C ALA A 112 8.37 -17.47 -21.04
N ARG A 113 9.27 -18.03 -20.22
CA ARG A 113 9.17 -17.96 -18.76
C ARG A 113 9.32 -16.54 -18.24
N LEU A 114 10.29 -15.78 -18.76
CA LEU A 114 10.44 -14.37 -18.42
C LEU A 114 9.20 -13.54 -18.78
N ALA A 115 8.60 -13.78 -19.95
CA ALA A 115 7.37 -13.08 -20.34
C ALA A 115 6.19 -13.42 -19.42
N ILE A 116 6.08 -14.68 -18.96
CA ILE A 116 5.05 -15.11 -18.00
C ILE A 116 5.29 -14.42 -16.64
N ALA A 117 6.53 -14.43 -16.15
CA ALA A 117 6.90 -13.79 -14.89
C ALA A 117 6.59 -12.28 -14.91
N GLU A 118 7.01 -11.58 -15.96
CA GLU A 118 6.74 -10.14 -16.13
C GLU A 118 5.25 -9.83 -16.12
N ARG A 119 4.46 -10.61 -16.87
CA ARG A 119 3.02 -10.42 -16.91
C ARG A 119 2.37 -10.64 -15.55
N ARG A 120 2.80 -11.67 -14.84
CA ARG A 120 2.27 -11.99 -13.51
C ARG A 120 2.60 -10.88 -12.50
N ILE A 121 3.84 -10.39 -12.50
CA ILE A 121 4.26 -9.28 -11.65
C ILE A 121 3.40 -8.03 -11.88
N VAL A 122 3.14 -7.68 -13.15
CA VAL A 122 2.29 -6.53 -13.49
C VAL A 122 0.86 -6.73 -12.97
N LEU A 123 0.26 -7.89 -13.24
CA LEU A 123 -1.12 -8.19 -12.82
C LEU A 123 -1.27 -8.21 -11.29
N ASP A 124 -0.29 -8.78 -10.57
CA ASP A 124 -0.30 -8.80 -9.11
C ASP A 124 -0.14 -7.39 -8.53
N GLY A 125 0.64 -6.51 -9.18
CA GLY A 125 0.75 -5.09 -8.85
C GLY A 125 -0.59 -4.35 -9.04
N GLU A 126 -1.20 -4.46 -10.22
CA GLU A 126 -2.50 -3.85 -10.52
C GLU A 126 -3.61 -4.32 -9.55
N ARG A 127 -3.61 -5.61 -9.22
CA ARG A 127 -4.56 -6.18 -8.25
C ARG A 127 -4.39 -5.56 -6.87
N ARG A 128 -3.14 -5.42 -6.37
CA ARG A 128 -2.87 -4.80 -5.06
C ARG A 128 -3.31 -3.33 -5.04
N ASP A 129 -3.01 -2.60 -6.09
CA ASP A 129 -3.42 -1.20 -6.21
C ASP A 129 -4.96 -1.07 -6.21
N ALA A 130 -5.66 -1.93 -6.95
CA ALA A 130 -7.11 -1.96 -6.98
C ALA A 130 -7.72 -2.28 -5.61
N VAL A 131 -7.17 -3.27 -4.89
CA VAL A 131 -7.62 -3.62 -3.52
C VAL A 131 -7.41 -2.45 -2.56
N THR A 132 -6.24 -1.80 -2.64
CA THR A 132 -5.93 -0.63 -1.80
C THR A 132 -6.87 0.54 -2.08
N GLN A 133 -7.15 0.82 -3.35
CA GLN A 133 -8.10 1.86 -3.75
C GLN A 133 -9.52 1.54 -3.28
N LEU A 134 -9.97 0.28 -3.42
CA LEU A 134 -11.28 -0.14 -2.95
C LEU A 134 -11.41 0.00 -1.43
N ALA A 135 -10.42 -0.47 -0.67
CA ALA A 135 -10.41 -0.33 0.79
C ALA A 135 -10.48 1.15 1.22
N ARG A 136 -9.74 2.02 0.51
CA ARG A 136 -9.78 3.46 0.75
C ARG A 136 -11.13 4.07 0.43
N ALA A 137 -11.76 3.67 -0.68
CA ALA A 137 -13.09 4.14 -1.06
C ALA A 137 -14.16 3.70 -0.05
N GLN A 138 -14.12 2.45 0.42
CA GLN A 138 -15.01 1.93 1.44
C GLN A 138 -14.86 2.66 2.78
N TRP A 139 -13.61 2.94 3.20
CA TRP A 139 -13.34 3.70 4.40
C TRP A 139 -13.91 5.12 4.34
N LEU A 140 -13.72 5.80 3.20
CA LEU A 140 -14.28 7.15 2.97
C LEU A 140 -15.82 7.12 2.95
N ALA A 141 -16.44 6.13 2.33
CA ALA A 141 -17.89 5.97 2.33
C ALA A 141 -18.44 5.77 3.74
N GLY A 142 -17.79 4.92 4.55
CA GLY A 142 -18.18 4.69 5.95
C GLY A 142 -18.07 5.94 6.83
N ILE A 143 -17.04 6.77 6.64
CA ILE A 143 -16.92 8.08 7.32
C ILE A 143 -18.05 9.00 6.90
N GLY A 144 -18.39 9.02 5.60
CA GLY A 144 -19.46 9.85 5.07
C GLY A 144 -20.81 9.57 5.72
N GLU A 145 -21.21 8.32 5.82
CA GLU A 145 -22.46 7.92 6.48
C GLU A 145 -22.47 8.30 7.97
N THR A 146 -21.36 8.07 8.67
CA THR A 146 -21.24 8.41 10.09
C THR A 146 -21.29 9.93 10.30
N ALA A 147 -20.67 10.72 9.42
CA ALA A 147 -20.67 12.18 9.51
C ALA A 147 -22.07 12.76 9.34
N ILE A 148 -22.89 12.22 8.42
CA ILE A 148 -24.31 12.62 8.25
C ILE A 148 -25.12 12.30 9.51
N ALA A 149 -25.00 11.09 10.05
CA ALA A 149 -25.72 10.69 11.26
C ALA A 149 -25.37 11.62 12.43
N VAL A 150 -24.09 11.84 12.69
CA VAL A 150 -23.61 12.76 13.72
C VAL A 150 -24.11 14.18 13.49
N GLN A 151 -24.10 14.66 12.24
CA GLN A 151 -24.62 15.98 11.90
C GLN A 151 -26.10 16.12 12.28
N HIS A 152 -26.94 15.14 11.97
CA HIS A 152 -28.35 15.15 12.32
C HIS A 152 -28.56 15.06 13.83
N GLU A 153 -27.87 14.15 14.51
CA GLU A 153 -28.00 13.96 15.96
C GLU A 153 -27.52 15.17 16.77
N VAL A 154 -26.50 15.89 16.29
CA VAL A 154 -25.96 17.09 16.98
C VAL A 154 -26.76 18.35 16.62
N ASN A 155 -27.22 18.49 15.38
CA ASN A 155 -27.98 19.68 14.98
C ASN A 155 -29.32 19.80 15.71
N ASN A 156 -29.99 18.67 16.03
CA ASN A 156 -31.28 18.69 16.74
C ASN A 156 -31.19 19.37 18.13
N PRO A 157 -30.31 18.94 19.05
CA PRO A 157 -30.19 19.60 20.35
C PRO A 157 -29.61 21.01 20.25
N LEU A 158 -28.73 21.28 19.25
CA LEU A 158 -28.22 22.64 19.03
C LEU A 158 -29.32 23.61 18.63
N THR A 159 -30.26 23.20 17.78
CA THR A 159 -31.40 24.02 17.38
C THR A 159 -32.28 24.35 18.59
N ALA A 160 -32.53 23.40 19.47
CA ALA A 160 -33.27 23.63 20.70
C ALA A 160 -32.53 24.63 21.63
N LEU A 161 -31.22 24.46 21.84
CA LEU A 161 -30.38 25.36 22.62
C LEU A 161 -30.37 26.79 22.06
N MET A 162 -30.34 26.95 20.74
CA MET A 162 -30.38 28.25 20.09
C MET A 162 -31.70 28.97 20.30
N ILE A 163 -32.83 28.24 20.27
CA ILE A 163 -34.17 28.77 20.53
C ILE A 163 -34.30 29.19 22.00
N GLU A 164 -33.85 28.35 22.93
CA GLU A 164 -33.86 28.66 24.37
C GLU A 164 -32.94 29.84 24.70
N ALA A 165 -31.75 29.92 24.12
CA ALA A 165 -30.86 31.03 24.30
C ALA A 165 -31.43 32.35 23.80
N GLN A 166 -32.12 32.35 22.66
CA GLN A 166 -32.85 33.50 22.13
C GLN A 166 -34.02 33.92 23.06
N ALA A 167 -34.75 32.94 23.57
CA ALA A 167 -35.84 33.22 24.54
C ALA A 167 -35.29 33.87 25.84
N ILE A 168 -34.19 33.39 26.37
CA ILE A 168 -33.52 33.96 27.54
C ILE A 168 -33.05 35.41 27.22
N ALA A 169 -32.43 35.66 26.09
CA ALA A 169 -32.01 36.98 25.70
C ALA A 169 -33.18 37.97 25.55
N HIS A 170 -34.33 37.51 25.02
CA HIS A 170 -35.53 38.32 24.87
C HIS A 170 -36.27 38.57 26.20
N LEU A 171 -36.40 37.52 27.02
CA LEU A 171 -37.07 37.60 28.34
C LEU A 171 -36.26 38.35 29.36
N GLY A 172 -34.93 38.48 29.16
CA GLY A 172 -34.04 39.21 30.06
C GLY A 172 -34.36 40.70 30.23
N GLY A 173 -35.14 41.29 29.33
CA GLY A 173 -35.67 42.65 29.45
C GLY A 173 -34.65 43.67 29.92
N ALA A 174 -34.82 44.21 31.14
CA ALA A 174 -33.89 45.14 31.77
C ALA A 174 -32.65 44.51 32.44
N ASN A 175 -32.61 43.14 32.54
CA ASN A 175 -31.47 42.46 33.13
C ASN A 175 -30.40 42.19 32.06
N ALA A 176 -29.34 43.04 32.08
CA ALA A 176 -28.25 42.99 31.14
C ALA A 176 -27.43 41.66 31.20
N GLU A 177 -27.32 41.05 32.42
CA GLU A 177 -26.59 39.81 32.61
C GLU A 177 -27.29 38.60 31.93
N LEU A 178 -28.64 38.51 32.08
CA LEU A 178 -29.44 37.47 31.44
C LEU A 178 -29.39 37.59 29.91
N ARG A 179 -29.45 38.80 29.40
CA ARG A 179 -29.33 39.06 27.95
C ARG A 179 -27.96 38.62 27.44
N ALA A 180 -26.87 39.04 28.10
CA ALA A 180 -25.52 38.66 27.71
C ALA A 180 -25.27 37.17 27.79
N LEU A 181 -25.87 36.44 28.74
CA LEU A 181 -25.81 34.99 28.85
C LEU A 181 -26.52 34.30 27.68
N GLY A 182 -27.73 34.73 27.33
CA GLY A 182 -28.47 34.20 26.20
C GLY A 182 -27.72 34.41 24.88
N GLU A 183 -27.17 35.62 24.63
CA GLU A 183 -26.36 35.92 23.46
C GLU A 183 -25.09 35.06 23.40
N SER A 184 -24.42 34.83 24.52
CA SER A 184 -23.23 33.99 24.60
C SER A 184 -23.54 32.52 24.27
N ILE A 185 -24.61 31.94 24.83
CA ILE A 185 -25.03 30.56 24.56
C ILE A 185 -25.39 30.43 23.08
N HIS A 186 -26.10 31.38 22.51
CA HIS A 186 -26.47 31.39 21.09
C HIS A 186 -25.23 31.38 20.19
N ALA A 187 -24.27 32.27 20.45
CA ALA A 187 -23.02 32.34 19.68
C ALA A 187 -22.20 31.04 19.77
N GLN A 188 -22.11 30.40 20.93
CA GLN A 188 -21.41 29.14 21.07
C GLN A 188 -22.12 27.99 20.34
N SER A 189 -23.46 27.95 20.36
CA SER A 189 -24.26 26.96 19.65
C SER A 189 -24.10 27.11 18.13
N GLU A 190 -24.07 28.33 17.60
CA GLU A 190 -23.77 28.60 16.18
C GLU A 190 -22.36 28.14 15.77
N ARG A 191 -21.38 28.34 16.66
CA ARG A 191 -20.00 27.83 16.44
C ARG A 191 -19.97 26.32 16.30
N ILE A 192 -20.65 25.60 17.21
CA ILE A 192 -20.70 24.13 17.17
C ILE A 192 -21.44 23.68 15.90
N ALA A 193 -22.57 24.29 15.55
CA ALA A 193 -23.30 23.98 14.31
C ALA A 193 -22.45 24.17 13.04
N THR A 194 -21.58 25.18 13.05
CA THR A 194 -20.66 25.42 11.94
C THR A 194 -19.58 24.33 11.82
N ILE A 195 -19.02 23.89 12.96
CA ILE A 195 -18.04 22.78 13.00
C ILE A 195 -18.70 21.49 12.50
N VAL A 196 -19.90 21.19 12.96
CA VAL A 196 -20.65 19.97 12.56
C VAL A 196 -20.98 20.01 11.07
N ARG A 197 -21.36 21.16 10.52
CA ARG A 197 -21.58 21.32 9.07
C ARG A 197 -20.30 21.06 8.25
N ARG A 198 -19.13 21.51 8.73
CA ARG A 198 -17.84 21.24 8.08
C ARG A 198 -17.51 19.74 8.07
N LEU A 199 -17.83 18.99 9.14
CA LEU A 199 -17.68 17.54 9.15
C LEU A 199 -18.51 16.86 8.05
N GLY A 200 -19.73 17.32 7.79
CA GLY A 200 -20.56 16.81 6.70
C GLY A 200 -20.02 17.12 5.29
N GLN A 201 -19.25 18.21 5.13
CA GLN A 201 -18.64 18.57 3.85
C GLN A 201 -17.38 17.77 3.49
N LEU A 202 -16.79 17.01 4.45
CA LEU A 202 -15.68 16.10 4.17
C LEU A 202 -16.06 14.93 3.23
N GLN A 203 -17.30 14.85 2.79
CA GLN A 203 -17.77 13.91 1.77
C GLN A 203 -17.38 14.30 0.33
N ASP A 204 -16.95 15.55 0.07
CA ASP A 204 -16.53 15.93 -1.26
C ASP A 204 -15.16 15.29 -1.58
N PRO A 205 -15.06 14.50 -2.69
CA PRO A 205 -13.78 13.93 -3.13
C PRO A 205 -12.67 14.97 -3.33
N ARG A 206 -13.01 16.25 -3.46
CA ARG A 206 -12.06 17.37 -3.59
C ARG A 206 -11.35 17.70 -2.27
N SER A 207 -11.94 17.36 -1.11
CA SER A 207 -11.28 17.53 0.19
C SER A 207 -10.19 16.48 0.47
N VAL A 208 -10.07 15.43 -0.35
CA VAL A 208 -9.07 14.35 -0.23
C VAL A 208 -7.67 14.81 -0.65
N GLU A 209 -7.53 15.91 -1.36
CA GLU A 209 -6.23 16.47 -1.74
C GLU A 209 -5.39 16.95 -0.53
N TYR A 210 -6.05 17.27 0.59
CA TYR A 210 -5.40 17.65 1.85
C TYR A 210 -4.72 16.49 2.61
N LEU A 211 -5.04 15.24 2.29
CA LEU A 211 -4.49 14.06 2.98
C LEU A 211 -3.24 13.47 2.30
N ARG A 212 -2.76 14.03 1.19
CA ARG A 212 -1.54 13.59 0.51
C ARG A 212 -0.22 13.99 1.18
N GLY A 213 -0.26 14.84 2.19
CA GLY A 213 0.91 15.20 2.99
C GLY A 213 0.78 14.60 4.38
N GLY A 214 1.65 13.63 4.72
CA GLY A 214 1.64 12.85 5.95
C GLY A 214 1.28 13.59 7.23
N SER A 215 0.60 12.90 8.13
CA SER A 215 0.33 13.22 9.55
C SER A 215 0.15 14.72 9.85
N ARG A 216 -0.97 15.31 9.47
CA ARG A 216 -1.44 16.55 10.07
C ARG A 216 -2.88 16.35 10.53
N MET A 217 -3.09 16.52 11.83
CA MET A 217 -4.41 16.71 12.42
C MET A 217 -5.13 17.81 11.63
N ILE A 218 -6.41 17.58 11.32
CA ILE A 218 -7.25 18.57 10.64
C ILE A 218 -7.31 19.81 11.56
N ASP A 219 -6.72 20.90 11.13
CA ASP A 219 -6.85 22.19 11.82
C ASP A 219 -8.21 22.80 11.45
N LEU A 220 -9.16 22.70 12.35
CA LEU A 220 -10.50 23.26 12.23
C LEU A 220 -10.54 24.76 12.61
N SER A 221 -9.41 25.36 12.97
CA SER A 221 -9.35 26.74 13.51
C SER A 221 -8.99 27.84 12.49
N SER A 222 -8.61 27.48 11.23
CA SER A 222 -8.25 28.47 10.25
C SER A 222 -9.45 28.95 9.43
N ASP A 223 -10.06 30.02 9.92
CA ASP A 223 -10.74 31.01 9.09
C ASP A 223 -10.72 32.37 9.77
N GLY A 224 -10.06 33.28 9.15
CA GLY A 224 -10.05 34.67 9.54
C GLY A 224 -9.12 35.48 8.67
N SER A 225 -9.50 35.76 7.44
CA SER A 225 -9.23 37.04 6.75
C SER A 225 -9.96 37.05 5.43
#